data_790865d7711a12aedddd7a529da9eb60
#
_entry.id   790865d7711a12aedddd7a529da9eb60
#
_cell.length_a   1.000
_cell.length_b   1.000
_cell.length_c   1.000
_cell.angle_alpha   90.00
_cell.angle_beta   90.00
_cell.angle_gamma   90.00
#
_symmetry.space_group_name_H-M   'P 1'
#
loop_
_entity.id
_entity.type
_entity.pdbx_description
1 polymer ?
#
loop_
_entity_poly.entity_id
_entity_poly.type
_entity_poly.pdbx_seq_one_letter_code
_entity_poly.pdbx_strand_id
1 'polypeptide(L)'
;SVQTATLAPGRYKLECWGAEGGIGNGGAGGLGGYSKGELLVTQNLTLYMYVGSKGYSKVETIVFNGGGLAEASSSYNSGSGGGATDISLKKDSWDSTNHFYSRLIVAGGGGGGAGSSTTSGYNGAYGGGEVGGGVSISNSAHDTVSGGTQTTAGVSSATYTGLTGGSFGKGGTYQGGGGESGGGGGGGWYGGGAGSYGTAGAGGSGYVYTSSTAKNYPSGCLLNSSYYLTNASTIAGNKSFPSPTGSTETGHSGNGYVRITKLTDVIYLTHANNDIMNFDYTGSTQSKTLKPGTYTIECWGGQGGSYSGYIGGYGGYSKGTITLTKATTVYISVGGAGSSSSTAAGFNGGGTGI
;
A
#
# COMPACT_ATOMS: atom_id res chain seq x y z
N SER A 1 -0.04 18.66 -8.93
CA SER A 1 -1.44 18.68 -8.46
C SER A 1 -1.94 17.25 -8.22
N VAL A 2 -2.88 17.08 -7.27
CA VAL A 2 -3.49 15.78 -6.96
C VAL A 2 -4.45 15.38 -8.09
N GLN A 3 -4.27 14.16 -8.61
CA GLN A 3 -5.15 13.58 -9.63
C GLN A 3 -6.20 12.68 -8.95
N THR A 4 -7.33 12.46 -9.62
CA THR A 4 -8.47 11.71 -9.06
C THR A 4 -8.94 10.68 -10.07
N ALA A 5 -9.23 9.46 -9.60
CA ALA A 5 -9.88 8.41 -10.38
C ALA A 5 -10.97 7.74 -9.56
N THR A 6 -12.16 7.54 -10.16
CA THR A 6 -13.22 6.74 -9.55
C THR A 6 -13.27 5.39 -10.24
N LEU A 7 -13.06 4.34 -9.46
CA LEU A 7 -13.04 2.96 -9.93
C LEU A 7 -14.41 2.33 -9.69
N ALA A 8 -14.97 1.71 -10.73
CA ALA A 8 -16.13 0.83 -10.59
C ALA A 8 -15.72 -0.50 -9.93
N PRO A 9 -16.67 -1.32 -9.46
CA PRO A 9 -16.35 -2.65 -8.97
C PRO A 9 -15.47 -3.45 -9.94
N GLY A 10 -14.42 -4.06 -9.41
CA GLY A 10 -13.40 -4.75 -10.23
C GLY A 10 -12.14 -5.06 -9.42
N ARG A 11 -11.25 -5.84 -10.01
CA ARG A 11 -9.89 -6.02 -9.51
C ARG A 11 -8.95 -5.12 -10.29
N TYR A 12 -8.14 -4.36 -9.59
CA TYR A 12 -7.24 -3.38 -10.17
C TYR A 12 -5.82 -3.60 -9.69
N LYS A 13 -4.86 -3.52 -10.61
CA LYS A 13 -3.45 -3.40 -10.28
C LYS A 13 -3.12 -1.92 -10.14
N LEU A 14 -2.59 -1.56 -8.98
CA LEU A 14 -2.08 -0.23 -8.66
C LEU A 14 -0.56 -0.28 -8.73
N GLU A 15 0.04 0.66 -9.43
CA GLU A 15 1.49 0.76 -9.61
C GLU A 15 1.94 2.21 -9.41
N CYS A 16 3.00 2.39 -8.63
CA CYS A 16 3.61 3.69 -8.35
C CYS A 16 5.11 3.63 -8.60
N TRP A 17 5.65 4.67 -9.20
CA TRP A 17 7.08 4.93 -9.40
C TRP A 17 7.45 6.21 -8.65
N GLY A 18 8.43 6.15 -7.76
CA GLY A 18 8.93 7.30 -7.02
C GLY A 18 9.73 8.23 -7.93
N ALA A 19 9.87 9.49 -7.57
CA ALA A 19 10.62 10.45 -8.36
C ALA A 19 12.13 10.35 -8.12
N GLU A 20 12.91 10.74 -9.11
CA GLU A 20 14.36 10.93 -9.03
C GLU A 20 14.73 12.14 -8.14
N GLY A 21 15.80 12.06 -7.39
CA GLY A 21 16.39 13.20 -6.70
C GLY A 21 17.00 14.23 -7.65
N GLY A 22 17.25 15.42 -7.17
CA GLY A 22 17.91 16.51 -7.90
C GLY A 22 19.42 16.26 -8.06
N ILE A 23 20.00 16.84 -9.10
CA ILE A 23 21.44 16.78 -9.36
C ILE A 23 22.16 17.85 -8.53
N GLY A 24 23.26 17.48 -7.89
CA GLY A 24 24.25 18.40 -7.30
C GLY A 24 25.45 18.60 -8.21
N ASN A 25 26.33 19.56 -7.88
CA ASN A 25 27.57 19.78 -8.64
C ASN A 25 28.52 18.57 -8.55
N GLY A 26 28.47 17.81 -7.45
CA GLY A 26 29.34 16.66 -7.20
C GLY A 26 28.69 15.31 -7.49
N GLY A 27 27.37 15.22 -7.64
CA GLY A 27 26.70 13.93 -7.80
C GLY A 27 25.33 14.00 -8.44
N ALA A 28 24.93 12.91 -9.10
CA ALA A 28 23.58 12.72 -9.64
C ALA A 28 22.56 12.51 -8.51
N GLY A 29 21.29 12.79 -8.80
CA GLY A 29 20.18 12.39 -7.92
C GLY A 29 20.01 10.88 -7.89
N GLY A 30 19.55 10.34 -6.78
CA GLY A 30 19.17 8.93 -6.64
C GLY A 30 17.90 8.63 -7.43
N LEU A 31 17.81 7.44 -7.99
CA LEU A 31 16.63 7.01 -8.75
C LEU A 31 15.50 6.59 -7.82
N GLY A 32 14.26 6.84 -8.24
CA GLY A 32 13.06 6.44 -7.52
C GLY A 32 12.83 4.93 -7.55
N GLY A 33 12.11 4.41 -6.56
CA GLY A 33 11.71 3.01 -6.47
C GLY A 33 10.34 2.73 -7.08
N TYR A 34 9.89 1.49 -6.96
CA TYR A 34 8.63 1.01 -7.52
C TYR A 34 7.83 0.25 -6.46
N SER A 35 6.52 0.44 -6.47
CA SER A 35 5.59 -0.33 -5.63
C SER A 35 4.39 -0.77 -6.45
N LYS A 36 3.90 -1.99 -6.19
CA LYS A 36 2.69 -2.52 -6.82
C LYS A 36 1.83 -3.32 -5.85
N GLY A 37 0.55 -3.43 -6.16
CA GLY A 37 -0.38 -4.31 -5.47
C GLY A 37 -1.71 -4.37 -6.19
N GLU A 38 -2.52 -5.38 -5.88
CA GLU A 38 -3.85 -5.55 -6.44
C GLU A 38 -4.92 -5.25 -5.42
N LEU A 39 -5.85 -4.36 -5.77
CA LEU A 39 -6.98 -3.97 -4.95
C LEU A 39 -8.28 -4.56 -5.50
N LEU A 40 -9.06 -5.21 -4.64
CA LEU A 40 -10.42 -5.61 -4.95
C LEU A 40 -11.38 -4.48 -4.57
N VAL A 41 -12.02 -3.88 -5.57
CA VAL A 41 -13.02 -2.82 -5.40
C VAL A 41 -14.40 -3.43 -5.50
N THR A 42 -15.18 -3.38 -4.42
CA THR A 42 -16.52 -3.99 -4.32
C THR A 42 -17.67 -3.02 -4.56
N GLN A 43 -17.41 -1.73 -4.48
CA GLN A 43 -18.33 -0.62 -4.78
C GLN A 43 -17.53 0.53 -5.38
N ASN A 44 -18.19 1.51 -6.00
CA ASN A 44 -17.47 2.67 -6.55
C ASN A 44 -16.53 3.27 -5.51
N LEU A 45 -15.26 3.38 -5.87
CA LEU A 45 -14.20 3.86 -4.99
C LEU A 45 -13.42 4.99 -5.66
N THR A 46 -13.34 6.14 -5.00
CA THR A 46 -12.53 7.26 -5.47
C THR A 46 -11.13 7.19 -4.84
N LEU A 47 -10.11 7.22 -5.69
CA LEU A 47 -8.69 7.23 -5.31
C LEU A 47 -8.06 8.57 -5.71
N TYR A 48 -7.09 8.99 -4.92
CA TYR A 48 -6.32 10.21 -5.12
C TYR A 48 -4.85 9.88 -5.31
N MET A 49 -4.28 10.31 -6.44
CA MET A 49 -2.90 10.06 -6.83
C MET A 49 -2.05 11.30 -6.57
N TYR A 50 -1.01 11.12 -5.78
CA TYR A 50 0.00 12.12 -5.46
C TYR A 50 1.31 11.72 -6.14
N VAL A 51 1.55 12.31 -7.29
CA VAL A 51 2.72 11.99 -8.12
C VAL A 51 3.88 12.89 -7.71
N GLY A 52 4.93 12.29 -7.16
CA GLY A 52 6.11 13.01 -6.71
C GLY A 52 6.80 13.78 -7.83
N SER A 53 7.26 14.98 -7.55
CA SER A 53 8.11 15.69 -8.48
C SER A 53 9.56 15.28 -8.34
N LYS A 54 10.30 15.28 -9.46
CA LYS A 54 11.75 15.16 -9.47
C LYS A 54 12.36 16.25 -8.58
N GLY A 55 13.43 15.92 -7.89
CA GLY A 55 14.22 16.90 -7.16
C GLY A 55 14.89 17.90 -8.10
N TYR A 56 15.16 19.06 -7.59
CA TYR A 56 15.77 20.17 -8.35
C TYR A 56 17.21 20.38 -7.89
N SER A 57 18.05 20.95 -8.77
CA SER A 57 19.35 21.49 -8.44
C SER A 57 19.20 22.93 -7.99
N LYS A 58 19.83 23.33 -6.89
CA LYS A 58 19.87 24.73 -6.43
C LYS A 58 18.51 25.35 -6.12
N VAL A 59 17.57 24.66 -5.49
CA VAL A 59 16.23 25.21 -5.25
C VAL A 59 15.83 25.11 -3.78
N GLU A 60 15.46 26.26 -3.22
CA GLU A 60 14.82 26.40 -1.92
C GLU A 60 13.31 26.08 -1.96
N THR A 61 12.84 25.43 -3.03
CA THR A 61 11.42 25.16 -3.23
C THR A 61 11.09 23.74 -2.76
N ILE A 62 9.99 23.61 -2.02
CA ILE A 62 9.46 22.33 -1.56
C ILE A 62 9.17 21.43 -2.77
N VAL A 63 9.76 20.23 -2.75
CA VAL A 63 9.49 19.19 -3.75
C VAL A 63 8.17 18.52 -3.44
N PHE A 64 7.23 18.56 -4.38
CA PHE A 64 5.88 18.02 -4.18
C PHE A 64 5.92 16.54 -3.76
N ASN A 65 5.16 16.24 -2.74
CA ASN A 65 5.03 14.93 -2.11
C ASN A 65 6.32 14.43 -1.42
N GLY A 66 6.99 15.33 -0.70
CA GLY A 66 7.87 14.99 0.40
C GLY A 66 9.37 14.94 0.12
N GLY A 67 9.85 15.34 -1.04
CA GLY A 67 11.30 15.48 -1.26
C GLY A 67 11.87 16.61 -0.39
N GLY A 68 12.94 16.32 0.37
CA GLY A 68 13.59 17.26 1.26
C GLY A 68 14.37 18.33 0.50
N LEU A 69 14.46 19.51 1.08
CA LEU A 69 15.21 20.63 0.51
C LEU A 69 16.73 20.41 0.61
N ALA A 70 17.44 20.98 -0.33
CA ALA A 70 18.88 21.06 -0.31
C ALA A 70 19.33 22.52 -0.29
N GLU A 71 20.44 22.78 0.33
CA GLU A 71 21.04 24.10 0.35
C GLU A 71 21.57 24.51 -1.02
N ALA A 72 21.36 25.77 -1.38
CA ALA A 72 22.08 26.44 -2.45
C ALA A 72 23.17 27.31 -1.85
N SER A 73 24.43 26.83 -1.89
CA SER A 73 25.54 27.72 -1.58
C SER A 73 25.93 28.56 -2.80
N SER A 74 26.66 29.65 -2.59
CA SER A 74 27.17 30.47 -3.68
C SER A 74 28.15 29.75 -4.61
N SER A 75 28.80 28.69 -4.10
CA SER A 75 29.87 27.97 -4.80
C SER A 75 29.48 26.57 -5.23
N TYR A 76 28.64 25.88 -4.47
CA TYR A 76 28.29 24.48 -4.69
C TYR A 76 26.79 24.27 -4.54
N ASN A 77 26.15 23.75 -5.58
CA ASN A 77 24.74 23.43 -5.59
C ASN A 77 24.55 21.96 -5.26
N SER A 78 23.68 21.64 -4.33
CA SER A 78 23.20 20.28 -4.08
C SER A 78 21.79 20.08 -4.64
N GLY A 79 21.42 18.82 -4.80
CA GLY A 79 20.08 18.41 -5.25
C GLY A 79 19.12 18.23 -4.08
N SER A 80 17.88 18.67 -4.23
CA SER A 80 16.80 18.29 -3.33
C SER A 80 16.43 16.81 -3.52
N GLY A 81 15.80 16.18 -2.52
CA GLY A 81 15.24 14.86 -2.67
C GLY A 81 14.10 14.80 -3.69
N GLY A 82 13.88 13.67 -4.33
CA GLY A 82 12.70 13.38 -5.13
C GLY A 82 11.47 13.10 -4.25
N GLY A 83 10.29 13.49 -4.71
CA GLY A 83 9.04 13.22 -4.02
C GLY A 83 8.65 11.74 -4.07
N ALA A 84 7.92 11.27 -3.06
CA ALA A 84 7.23 9.98 -3.14
C ALA A 84 6.10 10.02 -4.17
N THR A 85 5.71 8.88 -4.67
CA THR A 85 4.47 8.74 -5.44
C THR A 85 3.56 7.77 -4.72
N ASP A 86 2.31 8.17 -4.48
CA ASP A 86 1.36 7.34 -3.74
C ASP A 86 -0.07 7.45 -4.22
N ILE A 87 -0.88 6.50 -3.77
CA ILE A 87 -2.34 6.47 -3.94
C ILE A 87 -2.98 6.42 -2.57
N SER A 88 -3.93 7.31 -2.32
CA SER A 88 -4.63 7.44 -1.03
C SER A 88 -6.15 7.49 -1.17
N LEU A 89 -6.86 7.31 -0.05
CA LEU A 89 -8.32 7.40 0.04
C LEU A 89 -8.83 8.80 0.37
N LYS A 90 -7.96 9.72 0.74
CA LYS A 90 -8.34 11.09 1.11
C LYS A 90 -7.64 12.11 0.24
N LYS A 91 -8.41 13.11 -0.21
CA LYS A 91 -7.88 14.28 -0.89
C LYS A 91 -7.64 15.39 0.11
N ASP A 92 -6.39 15.81 0.21
CA ASP A 92 -6.00 16.91 1.09
C ASP A 92 -4.69 17.53 0.58
N SER A 93 -4.11 18.48 1.31
CA SER A 93 -2.72 18.89 1.10
C SER A 93 -1.79 17.69 1.16
N TRP A 94 -0.77 17.65 0.29
CA TRP A 94 0.14 16.50 0.22
C TRP A 94 0.86 16.22 1.54
N ASP A 95 1.00 17.20 2.41
CA ASP A 95 1.67 17.10 3.71
C ASP A 95 0.70 17.01 4.90
N SER A 96 -0.58 16.83 4.63
CA SER A 96 -1.60 16.72 5.67
C SER A 96 -1.63 15.34 6.32
N THR A 97 -2.08 15.31 7.56
CA THR A 97 -2.33 14.08 8.31
C THR A 97 -3.34 13.18 7.59
N ASN A 98 -4.43 13.74 7.07
CA ASN A 98 -5.46 12.97 6.36
C ASN A 98 -4.90 12.23 5.15
N HIS A 99 -4.02 12.87 4.35
CA HIS A 99 -3.35 12.22 3.24
C HIS A 99 -2.43 11.10 3.73
N PHE A 100 -1.50 11.40 4.63
CA PHE A 100 -0.51 10.44 5.09
C PHE A 100 -1.12 9.19 5.74
N TYR A 101 -2.21 9.34 6.48
CA TYR A 101 -2.88 8.23 7.18
C TYR A 101 -3.92 7.49 6.34
N SER A 102 -4.03 7.80 5.04
CA SER A 102 -4.92 7.12 4.08
C SER A 102 -4.21 6.54 2.85
N ARG A 103 -2.87 6.45 2.87
CA ARG A 103 -2.07 5.94 1.74
C ARG A 103 -2.15 4.42 1.64
N LEU A 104 -2.59 3.93 0.51
CA LEU A 104 -2.69 2.49 0.17
C LEU A 104 -1.37 1.91 -0.31
N ILE A 105 -0.63 2.71 -1.08
CA ILE A 105 0.61 2.30 -1.74
C ILE A 105 1.52 3.51 -1.91
N VAL A 106 2.82 3.35 -1.67
CA VAL A 106 3.82 4.41 -1.75
C VAL A 106 5.06 3.86 -2.44
N ALA A 107 5.55 4.56 -3.45
CA ALA A 107 6.88 4.36 -4.01
C ALA A 107 7.82 5.47 -3.55
N GLY A 108 8.94 5.13 -2.94
CA GLY A 108 9.87 6.10 -2.37
C GLY A 108 10.66 6.85 -3.46
N GLY A 109 10.88 8.13 -3.26
CA GLY A 109 11.74 8.98 -4.07
C GLY A 109 13.22 8.84 -3.69
N GLY A 110 14.11 9.12 -4.63
CA GLY A 110 15.56 9.12 -4.44
C GLY A 110 16.06 10.34 -3.68
N GLY A 111 17.21 10.23 -3.02
CA GLY A 111 17.90 11.34 -2.38
C GLY A 111 18.55 12.28 -3.40
N GLY A 112 18.79 13.53 -3.04
CA GLY A 112 19.48 14.52 -3.86
C GLY A 112 21.00 14.29 -3.88
N GLY A 113 21.64 14.63 -5.00
CA GLY A 113 23.10 14.60 -5.15
C GLY A 113 23.78 15.69 -4.33
N ALA A 114 25.03 15.45 -3.93
CA ALA A 114 25.83 16.41 -3.14
C ALA A 114 26.34 17.58 -3.99
N GLY A 115 26.52 18.73 -3.35
CA GLY A 115 27.28 19.86 -3.84
C GLY A 115 28.69 19.85 -3.28
N SER A 116 29.68 19.50 -4.11
CA SER A 116 31.08 19.42 -3.69
C SER A 116 32.01 19.90 -4.79
N SER A 117 33.22 20.37 -4.39
CA SER A 117 34.31 20.74 -5.30
C SER A 117 35.00 19.54 -5.94
N THR A 118 34.84 18.36 -5.37
CA THR A 118 35.44 17.13 -5.88
C THR A 118 34.42 16.39 -6.76
N THR A 119 34.84 15.98 -7.94
CA THR A 119 34.02 15.25 -8.91
C THR A 119 33.76 13.79 -8.54
N SER A 120 34.27 13.33 -7.42
CA SER A 120 34.14 11.95 -6.98
C SER A 120 32.98 11.75 -6.01
N GLY A 121 31.80 11.48 -6.55
CA GLY A 121 31.14 10.31 -6.07
C GLY A 121 30.02 10.46 -5.05
N TYR A 122 29.38 11.59 -4.86
CA TYR A 122 28.31 11.65 -3.88
C TYR A 122 26.92 11.71 -4.55
N ASN A 123 26.61 10.63 -5.23
CA ASN A 123 25.28 10.45 -5.79
C ASN A 123 24.24 10.27 -4.69
N GLY A 124 23.09 10.85 -4.87
CA GLY A 124 21.90 10.59 -4.06
C GLY A 124 21.57 9.09 -4.03
N ALA A 125 21.16 8.60 -2.88
CA ALA A 125 20.80 7.20 -2.75
C ALA A 125 19.42 6.90 -3.34
N TYR A 126 19.19 5.65 -3.78
CA TYR A 126 17.95 5.21 -4.39
C TYR A 126 16.77 5.23 -3.41
N GLY A 127 15.57 5.52 -3.91
CA GLY A 127 14.30 5.38 -3.19
C GLY A 127 13.69 3.99 -3.35
N GLY A 128 12.64 3.73 -2.58
CA GLY A 128 11.80 2.52 -2.68
C GLY A 128 12.39 1.29 -1.99
N GLY A 129 11.79 0.16 -2.26
CA GLY A 129 12.00 -1.04 -1.46
C GLY A 129 11.42 -0.89 -0.05
N GLU A 130 11.63 -1.89 0.81
CA GLU A 130 11.27 -1.78 2.23
C GLU A 130 12.18 -0.80 2.96
N VAL A 131 13.38 -0.60 2.43
CA VAL A 131 14.39 0.34 2.94
C VAL A 131 14.93 1.14 1.78
N GLY A 132 14.86 2.46 1.88
CA GLY A 132 15.52 3.37 0.96
C GLY A 132 17.05 3.29 1.09
N GLY A 133 17.76 3.61 0.02
CA GLY A 133 19.23 3.62 0.03
C GLY A 133 19.80 4.64 1.03
N GLY A 134 20.90 4.28 1.65
CA GLY A 134 21.72 5.18 2.46
C GLY A 134 22.97 5.63 1.73
N VAL A 135 23.64 6.64 2.26
CA VAL A 135 24.95 7.12 1.81
C VAL A 135 25.97 6.91 2.93
N SER A 136 27.13 6.38 2.61
CA SER A 136 28.25 6.27 3.55
C SER A 136 29.55 6.69 2.86
N ILE A 137 30.30 7.58 3.48
CA ILE A 137 31.57 8.11 2.97
C ILE A 137 32.66 7.73 3.98
N SER A 138 33.71 7.12 3.54
CA SER A 138 34.63 6.33 4.38
C SER A 138 35.65 7.11 5.23
N ASN A 139 35.56 8.41 5.40
CA ASN A 139 36.66 9.16 6.06
C ASN A 139 36.31 10.31 7.01
N SER A 140 35.06 10.50 7.41
CA SER A 140 34.74 11.55 8.39
C SER A 140 33.53 11.22 9.26
N ALA A 141 33.38 11.89 10.39
CA ALA A 141 32.25 11.74 11.32
C ALA A 141 30.91 12.27 10.74
N HIS A 142 30.92 12.79 9.51
CA HIS A 142 29.79 13.44 8.86
C HIS A 142 29.04 12.55 7.86
N ASP A 143 29.31 11.26 7.80
CA ASP A 143 29.34 10.51 6.55
C ASP A 143 28.33 9.39 6.42
N THR A 144 27.44 9.21 7.37
CA THR A 144 26.40 8.18 7.26
C THR A 144 25.02 8.80 7.30
N VAL A 145 24.31 8.70 6.18
CA VAL A 145 22.92 9.13 6.05
C VAL A 145 22.10 7.89 5.71
N SER A 146 21.10 7.58 6.52
CA SER A 146 20.28 6.39 6.30
C SER A 146 19.01 6.68 5.54
N GLY A 147 18.54 5.68 4.76
CA GLY A 147 17.22 5.69 4.13
C GLY A 147 16.09 5.49 5.12
N GLY A 148 14.86 5.84 4.71
CA GLY A 148 13.65 5.50 5.43
C GLY A 148 13.40 3.99 5.41
N THR A 149 12.75 3.46 6.45
CA THR A 149 12.38 2.04 6.58
C THR A 149 10.87 1.86 6.63
N GLN A 150 10.39 0.65 6.98
CA GLN A 150 8.97 0.39 7.18
C GLN A 150 8.41 1.00 8.49
N THR A 151 9.27 1.37 9.42
CA THR A 151 8.85 1.81 10.76
C THR A 151 9.55 3.06 11.26
N THR A 152 10.65 3.46 10.61
CA THR A 152 11.47 4.61 11.03
C THR A 152 11.92 5.46 9.86
N ALA A 153 12.03 6.75 10.10
CA ALA A 153 12.62 7.68 9.14
C ALA A 153 14.15 7.55 9.10
N GLY A 154 14.72 7.94 7.98
CA GLY A 154 16.16 8.03 7.81
C GLY A 154 16.75 9.12 8.70
N VAL A 155 17.97 8.88 9.17
CA VAL A 155 18.71 9.82 10.03
C VAL A 155 19.89 10.42 9.30
N SER A 156 20.28 11.61 9.71
CA SER A 156 21.52 12.28 9.32
C SER A 156 22.55 12.09 10.43
N SER A 157 23.77 11.77 10.09
CA SER A 157 24.83 11.46 11.08
C SER A 157 25.38 12.66 11.84
N ALA A 158 25.18 13.86 11.30
CA ALA A 158 25.71 15.09 11.87
C ALA A 158 24.61 15.96 12.48
N THR A 159 24.98 16.73 13.50
CA THR A 159 24.13 17.77 14.12
C THR A 159 24.60 19.14 13.64
N TYR A 160 24.07 19.58 12.49
CA TYR A 160 24.29 20.94 12.01
C TYR A 160 22.98 21.73 12.08
N THR A 161 23.09 23.04 12.27
CA THR A 161 21.95 23.94 12.19
C THR A 161 21.31 23.81 10.82
N GLY A 162 19.99 23.59 10.76
CA GLY A 162 19.26 23.43 9.51
C GLY A 162 19.33 22.05 8.87
N LEU A 163 20.07 21.07 9.44
CA LEU A 163 20.06 19.68 9.01
C LEU A 163 19.01 18.88 9.78
N THR A 164 18.18 18.14 9.04
CA THR A 164 17.15 17.27 9.63
C THR A 164 17.21 15.87 9.06
N GLY A 165 16.88 14.88 9.88
CA GLY A 165 16.48 13.55 9.41
C GLY A 165 15.17 13.59 8.65
N GLY A 166 14.78 12.47 8.06
CA GLY A 166 13.45 12.28 7.48
C GLY A 166 12.37 12.21 8.55
N SER A 167 11.13 12.13 8.09
CA SER A 167 9.95 11.89 8.92
C SER A 167 8.92 11.04 8.16
N PHE A 168 7.76 10.76 8.77
CA PHE A 168 6.68 10.07 8.08
C PHE A 168 6.19 10.90 6.89
N GLY A 169 6.39 10.40 5.68
CA GLY A 169 6.04 11.07 4.43
C GLY A 169 7.09 12.00 3.85
N LYS A 170 8.04 12.49 4.62
CA LYS A 170 8.94 13.59 4.22
C LYS A 170 10.40 13.23 4.38
N GLY A 171 11.21 13.54 3.36
CA GLY A 171 12.67 13.52 3.41
C GLY A 171 13.25 14.63 4.27
N GLY A 172 14.44 14.36 4.83
CA GLY A 172 15.23 15.32 5.59
C GLY A 172 15.68 16.50 4.73
N THR A 173 15.93 17.61 5.39
CA THR A 173 16.28 18.89 4.77
C THR A 173 17.61 19.39 5.29
N TYR A 174 18.43 19.99 4.44
CA TYR A 174 19.60 20.76 4.85
C TYR A 174 19.50 22.19 4.36
N GLN A 175 19.52 23.15 5.27
CA GLN A 175 19.47 24.59 5.03
C GLN A 175 20.49 25.33 5.93
N GLY A 176 21.69 24.78 6.02
CA GLY A 176 22.77 25.37 6.83
C GLY A 176 23.81 26.08 5.96
N GLY A 177 24.26 27.25 6.38
CA GLY A 177 25.29 28.04 5.67
C GLY A 177 26.67 27.43 5.83
N GLY A 178 27.28 26.93 4.76
CA GLY A 178 28.63 26.38 4.74
C GLY A 178 29.21 26.29 3.33
N GLY A 179 30.52 26.07 3.18
CA GLY A 179 31.20 26.07 1.88
C GLY A 179 30.78 24.94 0.95
N GLU A 180 30.49 23.76 1.46
CA GLU A 180 29.98 22.61 0.71
C GLU A 180 28.55 22.28 1.14
N SER A 181 27.67 21.98 0.19
CA SER A 181 26.27 21.75 0.46
C SER A 181 25.87 20.28 0.36
N GLY A 182 24.93 19.85 1.21
CA GLY A 182 24.44 18.48 1.28
C GLY A 182 23.14 18.25 0.53
N GLY A 183 22.94 17.02 0.05
CA GLY A 183 21.73 16.64 -0.68
C GLY A 183 20.51 16.44 0.24
N GLY A 184 19.31 16.81 -0.23
CA GLY A 184 18.05 16.57 0.48
C GLY A 184 17.64 15.10 0.46
N GLY A 185 16.96 14.62 1.51
CA GLY A 185 16.43 13.26 1.59
C GLY A 185 15.23 13.04 0.67
N GLY A 186 15.07 11.84 0.12
CA GLY A 186 13.89 11.44 -0.68
C GLY A 186 12.64 11.28 0.17
N GLY A 187 11.48 11.65 -0.38
CA GLY A 187 10.17 11.37 0.22
C GLY A 187 9.82 9.87 0.16
N GLY A 188 8.91 9.39 1.01
CA GLY A 188 8.57 7.97 1.06
C GLY A 188 7.44 7.65 2.01
N TRP A 189 7.29 6.36 2.32
CA TRP A 189 6.51 5.94 3.49
C TRP A 189 7.10 6.61 4.74
N TYR A 190 8.38 6.35 4.95
CA TYR A 190 9.25 7.23 5.72
C TYR A 190 10.30 7.81 4.80
N GLY A 191 10.60 9.09 4.94
CA GLY A 191 11.63 9.76 4.16
C GLY A 191 13.04 9.40 4.57
N GLY A 192 14.00 9.56 3.66
CA GLY A 192 15.43 9.44 3.92
C GLY A 192 16.00 10.66 4.64
N GLY A 193 17.17 10.52 5.26
CA GLY A 193 17.91 11.63 5.88
C GLY A 193 18.52 12.57 4.84
N ALA A 194 18.75 13.82 5.21
CA ALA A 194 19.54 14.76 4.41
C ALA A 194 21.05 14.58 4.68
N GLY A 195 21.86 14.81 3.67
CA GLY A 195 23.31 14.91 3.80
C GLY A 195 23.77 16.32 4.23
N SER A 196 25.04 16.41 4.61
CA SER A 196 25.70 17.67 4.95
C SER A 196 27.12 17.69 4.36
N TYR A 197 27.72 18.84 4.19
CA TYR A 197 29.14 18.97 3.80
C TYR A 197 29.56 18.07 2.63
N GLY A 198 28.91 18.20 1.49
CA GLY A 198 29.24 17.41 0.31
C GLY A 198 28.70 15.96 0.37
N THR A 199 27.94 15.59 1.39
CA THR A 199 27.25 14.29 1.47
C THR A 199 25.89 14.34 0.78
N ALA A 200 25.58 13.33 -0.01
CA ALA A 200 24.30 13.23 -0.69
C ALA A 200 23.16 12.81 0.26
N GLY A 201 21.93 13.04 -0.16
CA GLY A 201 20.74 12.61 0.56
C GLY A 201 20.44 11.12 0.39
N ALA A 202 19.80 10.53 1.40
CA ALA A 202 19.31 9.17 1.39
C ALA A 202 17.91 9.06 0.77
N GLY A 203 17.52 7.87 0.30
CA GLY A 203 16.21 7.62 -0.30
C GLY A 203 15.11 7.34 0.71
N GLY A 204 13.86 7.64 0.35
CA GLY A 204 12.68 7.25 1.12
C GLY A 204 12.26 5.80 0.86
N SER A 205 11.56 5.17 1.81
CA SER A 205 11.05 3.80 1.67
C SER A 205 9.75 3.73 0.87
N GLY A 206 9.50 2.59 0.26
CA GLY A 206 8.20 2.22 -0.31
C GLY A 206 7.30 1.54 0.72
N TYR A 207 6.01 1.42 0.42
CA TYR A 207 5.02 0.74 1.25
C TYR A 207 3.83 0.24 0.43
N VAL A 208 3.26 -0.87 0.84
CA VAL A 208 1.97 -1.35 0.32
C VAL A 208 1.12 -1.83 1.49
N TYR A 209 -0.11 -1.34 1.59
CA TYR A 209 -1.04 -1.70 2.66
C TYR A 209 -1.59 -3.11 2.44
N THR A 210 -1.13 -4.07 3.22
CA THR A 210 -1.52 -5.48 3.19
C THR A 210 -1.92 -5.96 4.59
N SER A 211 -2.46 -7.15 4.70
CA SER A 211 -2.75 -7.76 6.01
C SER A 211 -1.51 -7.90 6.90
N SER A 212 -0.32 -8.05 6.30
CA SER A 212 0.94 -8.19 7.05
C SER A 212 1.60 -6.86 7.40
N THR A 213 1.45 -5.82 6.54
CA THR A 213 2.08 -4.52 6.72
C THR A 213 1.20 -3.50 7.46
N ALA A 214 -0.10 -3.75 7.58
CA ALA A 214 -1.04 -2.87 8.27
C ALA A 214 -0.60 -2.50 9.70
N LYS A 215 0.07 -3.42 10.39
CA LYS A 215 0.66 -3.20 11.72
C LYS A 215 1.76 -2.13 11.77
N ASN A 216 2.38 -1.82 10.63
CA ASN A 216 3.43 -0.80 10.51
C ASN A 216 2.84 0.61 10.31
N TYR A 217 1.52 0.72 10.15
CA TYR A 217 0.87 2.01 10.06
C TYR A 217 0.96 2.73 11.41
N PRO A 218 1.41 4.00 11.44
CA PRO A 218 1.36 4.77 12.69
C PRO A 218 -0.06 4.89 13.24
N SER A 219 -0.18 5.20 14.53
CA SER A 219 -1.47 5.45 15.17
C SER A 219 -2.26 6.52 14.39
N GLY A 220 -3.54 6.27 14.13
CA GLY A 220 -4.40 7.16 13.34
C GLY A 220 -4.68 6.70 11.90
N CYS A 221 -4.29 5.48 11.52
CA CYS A 221 -4.62 4.89 10.22
C CYS A 221 -6.13 5.01 9.90
N LEU A 222 -6.44 5.55 8.72
CA LEU A 222 -7.80 5.72 8.22
C LEU A 222 -8.27 4.57 7.31
N LEU A 223 -7.44 3.53 7.15
CA LEU A 223 -7.73 2.36 6.34
C LEU A 223 -8.25 1.22 7.22
N ASN A 224 -8.92 0.26 6.58
CA ASN A 224 -9.37 -0.98 7.20
C ASN A 224 -9.07 -2.18 6.29
N SER A 225 -9.41 -3.39 6.73
CA SER A 225 -9.12 -4.64 6.00
C SER A 225 -9.72 -4.75 4.61
N SER A 226 -10.76 -3.95 4.27
CA SER A 226 -11.36 -3.93 2.93
C SER A 226 -10.41 -3.37 1.87
N TYR A 227 -9.36 -2.68 2.29
CA TYR A 227 -8.38 -2.04 1.41
C TYR A 227 -7.04 -2.79 1.35
N TYR A 228 -6.95 -4.00 1.91
CA TYR A 228 -5.72 -4.80 1.78
C TYR A 228 -5.42 -5.14 0.33
N LEU A 229 -4.22 -4.79 -0.10
CA LEU A 229 -3.72 -5.17 -1.42
C LEU A 229 -3.12 -6.59 -1.34
N THR A 230 -3.30 -7.33 -2.43
CA THR A 230 -2.69 -8.65 -2.67
C THR A 230 -1.65 -8.55 -3.79
N ASN A 231 -0.85 -9.59 -4.02
CA ASN A 231 0.23 -9.60 -5.04
C ASN A 231 1.14 -8.37 -4.94
N ALA A 232 1.38 -7.95 -3.70
CA ALA A 232 2.05 -6.71 -3.34
C ALA A 232 3.57 -6.86 -3.32
N SER A 233 4.27 -5.83 -3.76
CA SER A 233 5.73 -5.72 -3.58
C SER A 233 6.18 -4.27 -3.63
N THR A 234 7.31 -3.99 -2.97
CA THR A 234 8.09 -2.77 -3.18
C THR A 234 9.48 -3.15 -3.67
N ILE A 235 10.03 -2.41 -4.63
CA ILE A 235 11.32 -2.68 -5.26
C ILE A 235 12.16 -1.40 -5.23
N ALA A 236 13.40 -1.55 -4.79
CA ALA A 236 14.34 -0.44 -4.65
C ALA A 236 14.82 0.08 -6.01
N GLY A 237 15.11 1.38 -6.10
CA GLY A 237 15.56 2.07 -7.31
C GLY A 237 16.94 1.65 -7.83
N ASN A 238 17.65 0.75 -7.16
CA ASN A 238 18.86 0.10 -7.66
C ASN A 238 18.59 -1.29 -8.25
N LYS A 239 17.33 -1.68 -8.42
CA LYS A 239 16.88 -2.95 -8.98
C LYS A 239 16.04 -2.71 -10.23
N SER A 240 15.90 -3.75 -11.04
CA SER A 240 15.07 -3.71 -12.24
C SER A 240 13.60 -3.98 -11.92
N PHE A 241 12.71 -3.24 -12.56
CA PHE A 241 11.25 -3.37 -12.48
C PHE A 241 10.60 -2.84 -13.76
N PRO A 242 9.29 -3.09 -13.99
CA PRO A 242 8.59 -2.57 -15.17
C PRO A 242 8.61 -1.04 -15.22
N SER A 243 8.89 -0.47 -16.38
CA SER A 243 8.80 0.97 -16.60
C SER A 243 7.34 1.43 -16.86
N PRO A 244 7.02 2.71 -16.75
CA PRO A 244 5.72 3.25 -17.15
C PRO A 244 5.37 2.98 -18.61
N THR A 245 6.34 2.84 -19.50
CA THR A 245 6.18 2.59 -20.93
C THR A 245 6.02 1.12 -21.29
N GLY A 246 6.09 0.21 -20.30
CA GLY A 246 5.91 -1.24 -20.50
C GLY A 246 7.21 -2.03 -20.76
N SER A 247 8.35 -1.36 -20.90
CA SER A 247 9.69 -1.98 -20.90
C SER A 247 10.16 -2.26 -19.45
N THR A 248 11.44 -2.61 -19.30
CA THR A 248 12.11 -2.73 -17.99
C THR A 248 13.05 -1.56 -17.80
N GLU A 249 13.10 -1.01 -16.59
CA GLU A 249 14.07 0.02 -16.18
C GLU A 249 14.76 -0.39 -14.87
N THR A 250 15.95 0.15 -14.61
CA THR A 250 16.64 0.02 -13.33
C THR A 250 16.60 1.37 -12.62
N GLY A 251 15.73 1.48 -11.64
CA GLY A 251 15.39 2.75 -10.99
C GLY A 251 14.59 3.68 -11.91
N HIS A 252 13.71 4.46 -11.31
CA HIS A 252 12.86 5.41 -12.06
C HIS A 252 13.50 6.79 -12.11
N SER A 253 13.62 7.34 -13.32
CA SER A 253 14.17 8.69 -13.55
C SER A 253 13.05 9.70 -13.82
N GLY A 254 13.30 10.96 -13.50
CA GLY A 254 12.34 12.04 -13.72
C GLY A 254 11.29 12.16 -12.60
N ASN A 255 10.13 12.68 -12.97
CA ASN A 255 8.99 12.75 -12.07
C ASN A 255 8.43 11.34 -11.83
N GLY A 256 7.80 11.13 -10.67
CA GLY A 256 7.09 9.90 -10.39
C GLY A 256 5.96 9.61 -11.38
N TYR A 257 5.40 8.41 -11.28
CA TYR A 257 4.32 7.96 -12.16
C TYR A 257 3.35 7.05 -11.42
N VAL A 258 2.07 7.06 -11.81
CA VAL A 258 1.03 6.15 -11.32
C VAL A 258 0.37 5.47 -12.51
N ARG A 259 0.16 4.15 -12.41
CA ARG A 259 -0.66 3.39 -13.35
C ARG A 259 -1.70 2.57 -12.58
N ILE A 260 -2.95 2.67 -13.02
CA ILE A 260 -4.06 1.86 -12.53
C ILE A 260 -4.55 1.02 -13.71
N THR A 261 -4.45 -0.30 -13.57
CA THR A 261 -4.87 -1.25 -14.61
C THR A 261 -6.04 -2.08 -14.10
N LYS A 262 -7.16 -2.06 -14.79
CA LYS A 262 -8.28 -2.97 -14.51
C LYS A 262 -7.89 -4.37 -14.99
N LEU A 263 -7.86 -5.35 -14.11
CA LEU A 263 -7.47 -6.73 -14.41
C LEU A 263 -8.67 -7.58 -14.81
N THR A 264 -9.73 -7.48 -14.03
CA THR A 264 -10.99 -8.19 -14.28
C THR A 264 -12.14 -7.33 -13.78
N ASP A 265 -13.28 -7.43 -14.45
CA ASP A 265 -14.52 -7.02 -13.82
C ASP A 265 -14.75 -7.95 -12.63
N VAL A 266 -15.09 -7.42 -11.46
CA VAL A 266 -15.92 -8.17 -10.54
C VAL A 266 -17.25 -8.24 -11.28
N ILE A 267 -17.46 -9.33 -11.99
CA ILE A 267 -18.79 -9.67 -12.44
C ILE A 267 -19.56 -9.97 -11.14
N TYR A 268 -20.06 -8.94 -10.50
CA TYR A 268 -21.33 -9.11 -9.84
C TYR A 268 -22.24 -9.48 -11.02
N LEU A 269 -22.50 -10.78 -11.17
CA LEU A 269 -23.75 -11.10 -11.77
C LEU A 269 -24.73 -10.28 -10.94
N THR A 270 -25.21 -9.19 -11.53
CA THR A 270 -26.48 -8.63 -11.15
C THR A 270 -27.46 -9.78 -11.36
N HIS A 271 -27.51 -10.67 -10.36
CA HIS A 271 -28.73 -11.38 -10.12
C HIS A 271 -29.69 -10.23 -9.88
N ALA A 272 -30.63 -10.06 -10.81
CA ALA A 272 -31.78 -9.20 -10.59
C ALA A 272 -32.18 -9.49 -9.15
N ASN A 273 -32.22 -8.45 -8.31
CA ASN A 273 -32.48 -8.51 -6.89
C ASN A 273 -33.24 -9.76 -6.49
N ASN A 274 -32.61 -10.64 -5.66
CA ASN A 274 -33.21 -11.78 -5.00
C ASN A 274 -33.33 -13.09 -5.81
N ASP A 275 -32.25 -13.56 -6.42
CA ASP A 275 -32.16 -14.99 -6.74
C ASP A 275 -32.09 -15.78 -5.43
N ILE A 276 -33.22 -16.28 -5.00
CA ILE A 276 -33.33 -17.17 -3.85
C ILE A 276 -33.06 -18.60 -4.32
N MET A 277 -32.07 -19.25 -3.72
CA MET A 277 -31.78 -20.67 -3.92
C MET A 277 -32.28 -21.44 -2.69
N ASN A 278 -33.29 -22.25 -2.85
CA ASN A 278 -33.80 -23.10 -1.79
C ASN A 278 -33.21 -24.51 -1.93
N PHE A 279 -32.91 -25.11 -0.80
CA PHE A 279 -32.40 -26.48 -0.68
C PHE A 279 -33.31 -27.24 0.28
N ASP A 280 -34.15 -28.13 -0.28
CA ASP A 280 -35.03 -28.95 0.50
C ASP A 280 -34.31 -30.20 1.05
N TYR A 281 -34.94 -30.86 2.00
CA TYR A 281 -34.46 -32.13 2.54
C TYR A 281 -34.42 -33.22 1.45
N THR A 282 -33.24 -33.84 1.28
CA THR A 282 -33.03 -34.93 0.31
C THR A 282 -32.49 -36.20 0.94
N GLY A 283 -32.23 -36.19 2.25
CA GLY A 283 -31.55 -37.32 2.94
C GLY A 283 -30.07 -37.43 2.61
N SER A 284 -29.48 -36.47 1.91
CA SER A 284 -28.06 -36.46 1.53
C SER A 284 -27.53 -35.03 1.49
N THR A 285 -26.20 -34.91 1.53
CA THR A 285 -25.53 -33.60 1.35
C THR A 285 -25.64 -33.16 -0.11
N GLN A 286 -26.09 -31.95 -0.32
CA GLN A 286 -26.16 -31.28 -1.60
C GLN A 286 -24.94 -30.36 -1.76
N SER A 287 -24.61 -29.98 -2.97
CA SER A 287 -23.55 -28.99 -3.22
C SER A 287 -23.97 -27.98 -4.26
N LYS A 288 -23.44 -26.74 -4.13
CA LYS A 288 -23.62 -25.67 -5.10
C LYS A 288 -22.35 -24.86 -5.21
N THR A 289 -21.88 -24.62 -6.41
CA THR A 289 -20.82 -23.64 -6.64
C THR A 289 -21.42 -22.24 -6.74
N LEU A 290 -21.09 -21.41 -5.76
CA LEU A 290 -21.46 -20.00 -5.70
C LEU A 290 -20.37 -19.19 -6.41
N LYS A 291 -20.77 -18.20 -7.18
CA LYS A 291 -19.87 -17.25 -7.82
C LYS A 291 -19.38 -16.20 -6.80
N PRO A 292 -18.35 -15.39 -7.11
CA PRO A 292 -18.01 -14.25 -6.26
C PRO A 292 -19.22 -13.35 -6.03
N GLY A 293 -19.44 -12.90 -4.81
CA GLY A 293 -20.59 -12.07 -4.44
C GLY A 293 -20.87 -12.10 -2.94
N THR A 294 -21.81 -11.29 -2.50
CA THR A 294 -22.29 -11.30 -1.12
C THR A 294 -23.60 -12.06 -1.04
N TYR A 295 -23.63 -13.05 -0.15
CA TYR A 295 -24.76 -13.96 0.05
C TYR A 295 -25.29 -13.83 1.46
N THR A 296 -26.61 -13.78 1.60
CA THR A 296 -27.27 -14.03 2.85
C THR A 296 -27.59 -15.53 2.92
N ILE A 297 -27.14 -16.18 3.96
CA ILE A 297 -27.38 -17.60 4.23
C ILE A 297 -28.38 -17.70 5.38
N GLU A 298 -29.43 -18.46 5.17
CA GLU A 298 -30.48 -18.69 6.16
C GLU A 298 -30.69 -20.20 6.31
N CYS A 299 -30.78 -20.66 7.54
CA CYS A 299 -30.97 -22.07 7.86
C CYS A 299 -32.10 -22.24 8.87
N TRP A 300 -32.97 -23.21 8.59
CA TRP A 300 -34.06 -23.64 9.48
C TRP A 300 -33.81 -25.08 9.91
N GLY A 301 -33.84 -25.34 11.20
CA GLY A 301 -33.74 -26.67 11.76
C GLY A 301 -34.97 -27.53 11.47
N GLY A 302 -34.77 -28.83 11.37
CA GLY A 302 -35.89 -29.81 11.25
C GLY A 302 -36.72 -29.88 12.54
N GLN A 303 -38.00 -30.17 12.41
CA GLN A 303 -38.90 -30.40 13.55
C GLN A 303 -38.62 -31.78 14.17
N GLY A 304 -38.75 -31.93 15.48
CA GLY A 304 -38.71 -33.22 16.19
C GLY A 304 -39.90 -34.12 15.82
N GLY A 305 -39.73 -35.41 16.05
CA GLY A 305 -40.79 -36.41 15.84
C GLY A 305 -41.99 -36.16 16.76
N SER A 306 -43.18 -36.40 16.24
CA SER A 306 -44.44 -36.31 16.99
C SER A 306 -44.94 -37.73 17.34
N TYR A 307 -45.58 -37.91 18.49
CA TYR A 307 -46.15 -39.22 18.91
C TYR A 307 -47.42 -39.03 19.69
N SER A 308 -48.46 -39.83 19.37
CA SER A 308 -49.70 -39.95 20.12
C SER A 308 -50.38 -38.62 20.49
N GLY A 309 -50.45 -37.66 19.54
CA GLY A 309 -51.04 -36.36 19.77
C GLY A 309 -50.12 -35.28 20.34
N TYR A 310 -48.88 -35.64 20.72
CA TYR A 310 -47.86 -34.70 21.15
C TYR A 310 -47.03 -34.24 19.95
N ILE A 311 -46.91 -32.94 19.76
CA ILE A 311 -46.17 -32.35 18.65
C ILE A 311 -44.69 -32.22 19.05
N GLY A 312 -43.77 -32.70 18.20
CA GLY A 312 -42.31 -32.52 18.39
C GLY A 312 -41.94 -31.04 18.33
N GLY A 313 -40.87 -30.70 19.07
CA GLY A 313 -40.38 -29.33 19.13
C GLY A 313 -40.00 -28.76 17.73
N TYR A 314 -40.30 -27.49 17.50
CA TYR A 314 -39.94 -26.82 16.26
C TYR A 314 -38.43 -26.54 16.17
N GLY A 315 -37.92 -26.59 14.93
CA GLY A 315 -36.53 -26.22 14.64
C GLY A 315 -36.25 -24.74 14.83
N GLY A 316 -35.02 -24.40 15.13
CA GLY A 316 -34.55 -23.03 15.23
C GLY A 316 -34.19 -22.41 13.87
N TYR A 317 -33.92 -21.11 13.87
CA TYR A 317 -33.50 -20.33 12.72
C TYR A 317 -32.17 -19.65 12.95
N SER A 318 -31.33 -19.63 11.91
CA SER A 318 -30.04 -18.92 11.92
C SER A 318 -29.86 -18.18 10.59
N LYS A 319 -29.24 -16.99 10.67
CA LYS A 319 -28.97 -16.12 9.51
C LYS A 319 -27.58 -15.52 9.62
N GLY A 320 -26.88 -15.44 8.47
CA GLY A 320 -25.58 -14.79 8.38
C GLY A 320 -25.32 -14.29 6.97
N THR A 321 -24.31 -13.43 6.82
CA THR A 321 -23.86 -12.91 5.53
C THR A 321 -22.42 -13.32 5.29
N ILE A 322 -22.12 -13.80 4.08
CA ILE A 322 -20.76 -14.14 3.63
C ILE A 322 -20.45 -13.42 2.32
N THR A 323 -19.24 -12.92 2.19
CA THR A 323 -18.74 -12.37 0.92
C THR A 323 -17.67 -13.31 0.36
N LEU A 324 -17.93 -13.82 -0.84
CA LEU A 324 -17.03 -14.70 -1.58
C LEU A 324 -16.25 -13.89 -2.62
N THR A 325 -14.94 -14.00 -2.59
CA THR A 325 -14.04 -13.30 -3.54
C THR A 325 -13.67 -14.16 -4.75
N LYS A 326 -13.98 -15.46 -4.72
CA LYS A 326 -13.77 -16.44 -5.81
C LYS A 326 -14.92 -17.42 -5.86
N ALA A 327 -15.08 -18.13 -6.98
CA ALA A 327 -16.03 -19.23 -7.08
C ALA A 327 -15.74 -20.25 -5.97
N THR A 328 -16.73 -20.54 -5.14
CA THR A 328 -16.60 -21.41 -3.96
C THR A 328 -17.73 -22.44 -3.95
N THR A 329 -17.37 -23.71 -3.84
CA THR A 329 -18.37 -24.77 -3.65
C THR A 329 -18.76 -24.84 -2.19
N VAL A 330 -20.04 -24.69 -1.90
CA VAL A 330 -20.62 -24.90 -0.57
C VAL A 330 -21.35 -26.24 -0.53
N TYR A 331 -21.31 -26.89 0.62
CA TYR A 331 -21.98 -28.15 0.89
C TYR A 331 -23.12 -27.90 1.86
N ILE A 332 -24.31 -28.33 1.50
CA ILE A 332 -25.55 -28.07 2.22
C ILE A 332 -26.14 -29.40 2.73
N SER A 333 -26.25 -29.53 4.04
CA SER A 333 -26.90 -30.68 4.67
C SER A 333 -28.18 -30.22 5.37
N VAL A 334 -29.31 -30.51 4.78
CA VAL A 334 -30.62 -30.14 5.32
C VAL A 334 -31.10 -31.25 6.27
N GLY A 335 -31.39 -30.91 7.53
CA GLY A 335 -31.85 -31.81 8.54
C GLY A 335 -33.24 -32.39 8.20
N GLY A 336 -33.42 -33.71 8.38
CA GLY A 336 -34.73 -34.33 8.27
C GLY A 336 -35.59 -34.04 9.50
N ALA A 337 -36.93 -34.02 9.33
CA ALA A 337 -37.84 -34.04 10.45
C ALA A 337 -37.73 -35.38 11.22
N GLY A 338 -37.96 -35.36 12.52
CA GLY A 338 -38.00 -36.57 13.34
C GLY A 338 -39.18 -37.42 12.93
N SER A 339 -39.01 -38.75 13.02
CA SER A 339 -40.07 -39.74 12.75
C SER A 339 -40.89 -40.04 14.00
N SER A 340 -42.21 -40.27 13.81
CA SER A 340 -43.13 -40.67 14.90
C SER A 340 -43.05 -42.16 15.27
N SER A 341 -42.36 -42.98 14.47
CA SER A 341 -42.40 -44.41 14.61
C SER A 341 -41.11 -45.16 14.23
N SER A 342 -40.04 -44.43 14.02
CA SER A 342 -38.75 -45.03 13.55
C SER A 342 -37.66 -44.95 14.60
N THR A 343 -36.93 -46.06 14.77
CA THR A 343 -35.70 -46.13 15.54
C THR A 343 -34.50 -45.59 14.79
N ALA A 344 -34.69 -45.09 13.54
CA ALA A 344 -33.62 -44.51 12.74
C ALA A 344 -33.34 -43.07 13.15
N ALA A 345 -32.09 -42.72 13.25
CA ALA A 345 -31.64 -41.33 13.47
C ALA A 345 -32.05 -40.45 12.30
N GLY A 346 -32.47 -39.21 12.60
CA GLY A 346 -32.71 -38.22 11.57
C GLY A 346 -31.40 -37.79 10.89
N PHE A 347 -31.44 -37.58 9.56
CA PHE A 347 -30.25 -37.10 8.83
C PHE A 347 -29.79 -35.74 9.41
N ASN A 348 -28.46 -35.55 9.46
CA ASN A 348 -27.78 -34.40 10.00
C ASN A 348 -27.99 -34.17 11.51
N GLY A 349 -27.89 -35.25 12.29
CA GLY A 349 -27.73 -35.21 13.75
C GLY A 349 -29.01 -35.39 14.57
N GLY A 350 -30.12 -35.76 13.96
CA GLY A 350 -31.32 -36.13 14.72
C GLY A 350 -31.13 -37.42 15.48
N GLY A 351 -31.46 -37.45 16.81
CA GLY A 351 -31.40 -38.65 17.65
C GLY A 351 -32.47 -39.67 17.31
N THR A 352 -32.25 -40.92 17.69
CA THR A 352 -33.25 -42.03 17.64
C THR A 352 -34.24 -41.89 18.78
N GLY A 353 -35.54 -42.10 18.51
CA GLY A 353 -36.55 -42.34 19.54
C GLY A 353 -36.52 -43.82 19.99
N ILE A 354 -36.87 -44.08 21.22
CA ILE A 354 -37.14 -45.41 21.79
C ILE A 354 -38.66 -45.61 21.86
#